data_0e0cdb4731aaee38506f11c851af6ec0
#
_entry.id   0e0cdb4731aaee38506f11c851af6ec0
#
_cell.length_a   1.000
_cell.length_b   1.000
_cell.length_c   1.000
_cell.angle_alpha   90.00
_cell.angle_beta   90.00
_cell.angle_gamma   90.00
#
_symmetry.space_group_name_H-M   'P 1'
#
loop_
_entity.id
_entity.type
_entity.pdbx_description
1 polymer ?
#
loop_
_entity_poly.entity_id
_entity_poly.type
_entity_poly.pdbx_seq_one_letter_code
_entity_poly.pdbx_strand_id
1 'polypeptide(L)'
;MPSKRVILAIWSVLAVLAMLAAQCAVPVEAPPAETVVETVIVKETVVVKEEAEAPQAEVPEGAVVIDFWHAFGGGRKLHIERMVEAFNYTHPDIFVQVEHKGSYRDTLNAAILAAQQEDAPHLVQIFEIGSQLAIDSGIFVPIEDYVLGPEFQPDDYIEGVANYYNIDGKFNSMPWNSSNPILYYNKDIFSAAGLDPEAPPETFEEMLEVCEAIVSSGAAKNCVSWPLHTWFFEQWMANMGAELADNGNGREGRATEVYLTGDAAKTIVNWWKEMYDKGYYAYSGKLEDWDGADAIFVSGQAAMEITSTSDVVQRQNDAAANGFELGTSYLPYPADSERQGVVVGGASIWLTGGHPDEEMQAAKDFVIWFTNTENAIRWHKATGYFPIRKSAVDVLEVENWFEMNPAYTAAFDQLLETKPTRATQGALIGAFPEVRTIVEQAVEKVLAGEATVDEALEAAKVEADKAVEDYNKAVE
;
A
#
# COMPACT_ATOMS: atom_id res chain seq x y z
N MET A 1 87.74 12.34 15.57
CA MET A 1 87.46 12.54 14.14
C MET A 1 87.97 11.32 13.39
N PRO A 2 87.16 10.56 12.70
CA PRO A 2 87.61 9.39 11.96
C PRO A 2 88.49 9.83 10.75
N SER A 3 89.54 9.07 10.48
CA SER A 3 90.51 9.41 9.45
C SER A 3 89.88 9.32 8.04
N LYS A 4 90.37 10.19 7.10
CA LYS A 4 89.91 10.21 5.69
C LYS A 4 89.88 8.87 5.00
N ARG A 5 90.66 7.86 5.48
CA ARG A 5 90.68 6.48 4.93
C ARG A 5 89.45 5.67 5.34
N VAL A 6 88.85 5.93 6.53
CA VAL A 6 87.61 5.25 6.98
C VAL A 6 86.37 5.76 6.23
N ILE A 7 86.35 7.09 5.95
CA ILE A 7 85.26 7.71 5.16
C ILE A 7 85.26 7.19 3.70
N LEU A 8 86.45 7.01 3.06
CA LEU A 8 86.55 6.46 1.70
C LEU A 8 86.10 4.98 1.64
N ALA A 9 86.40 4.16 2.69
CA ALA A 9 85.97 2.75 2.75
C ALA A 9 84.46 2.60 2.87
N ILE A 10 83.81 3.52 3.65
CA ILE A 10 82.33 3.49 3.81
C ILE A 10 81.64 3.90 2.49
N TRP A 11 82.16 4.87 1.77
CA TRP A 11 81.63 5.26 0.44
C TRP A 11 81.81 4.18 -0.63
N SER A 12 82.91 3.45 -0.58
CA SER A 12 83.19 2.33 -1.54
C SER A 12 82.24 1.13 -1.28
N VAL A 13 81.91 0.82 -0.04
CA VAL A 13 80.97 -0.27 0.30
C VAL A 13 79.55 0.13 -0.08
N LEU A 14 79.13 1.38 0.13
CA LEU A 14 77.81 1.89 -0.29
C LEU A 14 77.68 1.89 -1.82
N ALA A 15 78.69 2.24 -2.55
CA ALA A 15 78.68 2.22 -4.02
C ALA A 15 78.59 0.81 -4.61
N VAL A 16 79.23 -0.21 -3.99
CA VAL A 16 79.13 -1.61 -4.41
C VAL A 16 77.75 -2.23 -4.04
N LEU A 17 77.18 -1.87 -2.92
CA LEU A 17 75.84 -2.25 -2.56
C LEU A 17 74.79 -1.63 -3.49
N ALA A 18 74.93 -0.39 -3.94
CA ALA A 18 74.04 0.25 -4.90
C ALA A 18 74.14 -0.38 -6.31
N MET A 19 75.33 -0.87 -6.73
CA MET A 19 75.47 -1.57 -8.02
C MET A 19 74.98 -3.01 -8.01
N LEU A 20 74.97 -3.70 -6.87
CA LEU A 20 74.40 -5.05 -6.74
C LEU A 20 72.88 -5.03 -6.68
N ALA A 21 72.25 -3.94 -6.26
CA ALA A 21 70.80 -3.74 -6.28
C ALA A 21 70.26 -3.47 -7.71
N ALA A 22 71.11 -3.04 -8.64
CA ALA A 22 70.68 -2.68 -10.01
C ALA A 22 70.70 -3.83 -11.03
N GLN A 23 71.09 -5.05 -10.65
CA GLN A 23 71.22 -6.17 -11.61
C GLN A 23 70.16 -7.28 -11.52
N CYS A 24 69.10 -7.10 -10.72
CA CYS A 24 67.98 -8.05 -10.65
C CYS A 24 66.59 -7.39 -10.89
N ALA A 25 66.52 -6.43 -11.81
CA ALA A 25 65.22 -5.94 -12.24
C ALA A 25 64.82 -6.65 -13.57
N VAL A 26 64.13 -7.77 -13.46
CA VAL A 26 63.30 -8.29 -14.55
C VAL A 26 62.13 -7.33 -14.71
N PRO A 27 61.79 -6.88 -15.94
CA PRO A 27 60.59 -6.05 -16.11
C PRO A 27 59.36 -6.91 -15.78
N VAL A 28 58.78 -6.75 -14.58
CA VAL A 28 57.46 -7.24 -14.26
C VAL A 28 56.51 -6.23 -14.91
N GLU A 29 55.77 -6.73 -15.91
CA GLU A 29 54.63 -6.00 -16.46
C GLU A 29 53.71 -5.59 -15.29
N ALA A 30 53.47 -4.29 -15.12
CA ALA A 30 52.63 -3.79 -14.07
C ALA A 30 51.22 -4.35 -14.30
N PRO A 31 50.56 -4.91 -13.29
CA PRO A 31 49.14 -5.25 -13.38
C PRO A 31 48.34 -3.97 -13.70
N PRO A 32 47.25 -4.08 -14.46
CA PRO A 32 46.40 -2.93 -14.76
C PRO A 32 46.02 -2.25 -13.48
N ALA A 33 46.11 -0.93 -13.46
CA ALA A 33 45.75 -0.11 -12.29
C ALA A 33 44.33 -0.49 -11.85
N GLU A 34 44.20 -1.13 -10.69
CA GLU A 34 42.91 -1.24 -10.01
C GLU A 34 42.46 0.20 -9.71
N THR A 35 41.38 0.59 -10.33
CA THR A 35 40.67 1.83 -9.97
C THR A 35 40.11 1.62 -8.59
N VAL A 36 40.81 2.07 -7.55
CA VAL A 36 40.25 2.15 -6.20
C VAL A 36 39.18 3.24 -6.27
N VAL A 37 37.93 2.78 -6.40
CA VAL A 37 36.78 3.66 -6.17
C VAL A 37 36.71 3.89 -4.66
N GLU A 38 37.29 5.00 -4.22
CA GLU A 38 37.11 5.46 -2.86
C GLU A 38 35.63 5.91 -2.73
N THR A 39 34.81 5.04 -2.18
CA THR A 39 33.42 5.39 -1.86
C THR A 39 33.46 6.37 -0.69
N VAL A 40 33.41 7.65 -1.00
CA VAL A 40 33.19 8.69 0.01
C VAL A 40 31.74 8.54 0.45
N ILE A 41 31.53 7.87 1.58
CA ILE A 41 30.22 7.91 2.27
C ILE A 41 30.08 9.32 2.83
N VAL A 42 29.43 10.20 2.07
CA VAL A 42 28.90 11.45 2.60
C VAL A 42 27.75 11.07 3.51
N LYS A 43 27.98 11.00 4.82
CA LYS A 43 26.90 11.00 5.79
C LYS A 43 26.29 12.40 5.74
N GLU A 44 25.31 12.58 4.87
CA GLU A 44 24.43 13.70 4.95
C GLU A 44 23.64 13.54 6.26
N THR A 45 23.96 14.37 7.23
CA THR A 45 23.17 14.48 8.44
C THR A 45 21.90 15.21 8.01
N VAL A 46 20.87 14.46 7.63
CA VAL A 46 19.53 15.03 7.54
C VAL A 46 19.18 15.46 8.96
N VAL A 47 19.29 16.74 9.22
CA VAL A 47 18.70 17.34 10.41
C VAL A 47 17.20 17.27 10.16
N VAL A 48 16.58 16.17 10.55
CA VAL A 48 15.15 16.13 10.76
C VAL A 48 14.91 17.19 11.85
N LYS A 49 14.42 18.35 11.44
CA LYS A 49 13.80 19.25 12.42
C LYS A 49 12.65 18.44 12.98
N GLU A 50 12.80 18.02 14.23
CA GLU A 50 11.68 17.59 15.05
C GLU A 50 10.66 18.74 14.93
N GLU A 51 9.57 18.49 14.18
CA GLU A 51 8.46 19.43 14.17
C GLU A 51 8.04 19.54 15.63
N ALA A 52 8.07 20.75 16.17
CA ALA A 52 7.60 20.99 17.53
C ALA A 52 6.20 20.39 17.60
N GLU A 53 5.99 19.44 18.51
CA GLU A 53 4.67 18.90 18.78
C GLU A 53 3.71 20.07 18.93
N ALA A 54 2.64 20.06 18.13
CA ALA A 54 1.59 21.05 18.28
C ALA A 54 1.11 20.98 19.73
N PRO A 55 0.83 22.12 20.40
CA PRO A 55 0.38 22.11 21.76
C PRO A 55 -0.84 21.18 21.83
N GLN A 56 -0.74 20.12 22.65
CA GLN A 56 -1.85 19.20 22.87
C GLN A 56 -3.03 20.04 23.38
N ALA A 57 -4.19 19.86 22.74
CA ALA A 57 -5.40 20.53 23.18
C ALA A 57 -5.67 20.13 24.65
N GLU A 58 -5.95 21.12 25.49
CA GLU A 58 -6.26 20.83 26.90
C GLU A 58 -7.58 20.04 26.97
N VAL A 59 -7.55 18.92 27.69
CA VAL A 59 -8.76 18.11 27.94
C VAL A 59 -9.74 18.94 28.77
N PRO A 60 -10.99 19.18 28.31
CA PRO A 60 -11.98 19.92 29.09
C PRO A 60 -12.26 19.22 30.43
N GLU A 61 -12.46 19.99 31.48
CA GLU A 61 -12.77 19.45 32.80
C GLU A 61 -14.09 18.65 32.78
N GLY A 62 -14.01 17.37 33.13
CA GLY A 62 -15.15 16.47 33.19
C GLY A 62 -15.51 15.79 31.85
N ALA A 63 -14.78 16.04 30.77
CA ALA A 63 -14.97 15.32 29.52
C ALA A 63 -14.56 13.84 29.61
N VAL A 64 -15.33 12.97 28.98
CA VAL A 64 -14.96 11.57 28.77
C VAL A 64 -13.86 11.52 27.71
N VAL A 65 -12.73 10.91 28.04
CA VAL A 65 -11.57 10.81 27.12
C VAL A 65 -11.61 9.46 26.42
N ILE A 66 -11.46 9.48 25.10
CA ILE A 66 -11.33 8.26 24.30
C ILE A 66 -10.13 8.36 23.36
N ASP A 67 -9.48 7.23 23.09
CA ASP A 67 -8.31 7.11 22.23
C ASP A 67 -8.69 6.54 20.86
N PHE A 68 -8.22 7.18 19.79
CA PHE A 68 -8.35 6.71 18.43
C PHE A 68 -6.96 6.52 17.80
N TRP A 69 -6.58 5.26 17.51
CA TRP A 69 -5.31 4.92 16.89
C TRP A 69 -5.46 4.69 15.40
N HIS A 70 -4.56 5.30 14.60
CA HIS A 70 -4.62 5.21 13.14
C HIS A 70 -3.23 5.05 12.51
N ALA A 71 -3.22 4.63 11.22
CA ALA A 71 -2.02 4.31 10.46
C ALA A 71 -1.56 5.43 9.51
N PHE A 72 -2.26 6.55 9.41
CA PHE A 72 -1.97 7.55 8.40
C PHE A 72 -0.95 8.59 8.84
N GLY A 73 0.06 8.82 7.99
CA GLY A 73 0.97 9.94 8.06
C GLY A 73 0.60 11.08 7.10
N GLY A 74 1.45 12.09 7.02
CA GLY A 74 1.38 13.17 6.02
C GLY A 74 0.03 13.91 5.99
N GLY A 75 -0.43 14.22 4.78
CA GLY A 75 -1.69 14.98 4.58
C GLY A 75 -2.93 14.30 5.15
N ARG A 76 -3.01 12.96 5.10
CA ARG A 76 -4.14 12.19 5.65
C ARG A 76 -4.21 12.32 7.17
N LYS A 77 -3.07 12.28 7.87
CA LYS A 77 -2.99 12.55 9.32
C LYS A 77 -3.57 13.92 9.64
N LEU A 78 -3.17 14.97 8.93
CA LEU A 78 -3.67 16.33 9.16
C LEU A 78 -5.19 16.45 8.96
N HIS A 79 -5.76 15.71 8.01
CA HIS A 79 -7.21 15.66 7.82
C HIS A 79 -7.94 14.98 8.99
N ILE A 80 -7.40 13.88 9.51
CA ILE A 80 -7.93 13.21 10.70
C ILE A 80 -7.89 14.16 11.91
N GLU A 81 -6.75 14.77 12.17
CA GLU A 81 -6.57 15.71 13.28
C GLU A 81 -7.59 16.86 13.22
N ARG A 82 -7.80 17.46 12.05
CA ARG A 82 -8.82 18.52 11.84
C ARG A 82 -10.25 18.02 12.06
N MET A 83 -10.56 16.79 11.64
CA MET A 83 -11.88 16.21 11.91
C MET A 83 -12.07 15.95 13.40
N VAL A 84 -11.05 15.43 14.09
CA VAL A 84 -11.09 15.21 15.54
C VAL A 84 -11.20 16.55 16.30
N GLU A 85 -10.44 17.58 15.91
CA GLU A 85 -10.59 18.92 16.48
C GLU A 85 -12.01 19.47 16.31
N ALA A 86 -12.63 19.29 15.15
CA ALA A 86 -14.01 19.71 14.90
C ALA A 86 -15.02 18.96 15.78
N PHE A 87 -14.81 17.65 15.99
CA PHE A 87 -15.62 16.86 16.92
C PHE A 87 -15.46 17.37 18.36
N ASN A 88 -14.24 17.48 18.85
CA ASN A 88 -13.94 17.94 20.21
C ASN A 88 -14.49 19.34 20.49
N TYR A 89 -14.48 20.23 19.48
CA TYR A 89 -15.07 21.57 19.60
C TYR A 89 -16.60 21.55 19.73
N THR A 90 -17.26 20.62 19.03
CA THR A 90 -18.73 20.54 18.99
C THR A 90 -19.33 19.62 20.04
N HIS A 91 -18.50 18.79 20.69
CA HIS A 91 -18.94 17.84 21.75
C HIS A 91 -18.07 18.00 23.00
N PRO A 92 -18.29 19.10 23.77
CA PRO A 92 -17.39 19.45 24.89
C PRO A 92 -17.38 18.43 26.04
N ASP A 93 -18.33 17.50 26.05
CA ASP A 93 -18.42 16.43 27.06
C ASP A 93 -17.59 15.17 26.67
N ILE A 94 -17.06 15.12 25.45
CA ILE A 94 -16.21 14.04 24.93
C ILE A 94 -14.93 14.63 24.39
N PHE A 95 -13.79 14.01 24.71
CA PHE A 95 -12.50 14.40 24.16
C PHE A 95 -11.81 13.21 23.50
N VAL A 96 -11.64 13.28 22.19
CA VAL A 96 -10.95 12.28 21.40
C VAL A 96 -9.48 12.62 21.32
N GLN A 97 -8.63 11.71 21.80
CA GLN A 97 -7.18 11.74 21.58
C GLN A 97 -6.85 10.87 20.36
N VAL A 98 -6.19 11.47 19.38
CA VAL A 98 -5.82 10.75 18.15
C VAL A 98 -4.33 10.50 18.10
N GLU A 99 -3.93 9.26 17.76
CA GLU A 99 -2.52 8.88 17.71
C GLU A 99 -2.18 8.08 16.46
N HIS A 100 -1.12 8.49 15.77
CA HIS A 100 -0.53 7.77 14.65
C HIS A 100 0.41 6.66 15.14
N LYS A 101 0.16 5.42 14.74
CA LYS A 101 0.91 4.22 15.19
C LYS A 101 1.84 3.60 14.14
N GLY A 102 2.06 4.25 13.00
CA GLY A 102 2.87 3.73 11.91
C GLY A 102 2.02 3.13 10.79
N SER A 103 2.42 1.99 10.22
CA SER A 103 1.65 1.29 9.20
C SER A 103 0.35 0.67 9.75
N TYR A 104 -0.52 0.19 8.85
CA TYR A 104 -1.69 -0.59 9.25
C TYR A 104 -1.34 -1.82 10.11
N ARG A 105 -0.27 -2.54 9.72
CA ARG A 105 0.25 -3.70 10.46
C ARG A 105 0.74 -3.29 11.86
N ASP A 106 1.48 -2.19 11.95
CA ASP A 106 1.97 -1.67 13.23
C ASP A 106 0.80 -1.27 14.14
N THR A 107 -0.22 -0.59 13.58
CA THR A 107 -1.41 -0.14 14.33
C THR A 107 -2.17 -1.33 14.93
N LEU A 108 -2.43 -2.38 14.14
CA LEU A 108 -3.11 -3.59 14.62
C LEU A 108 -2.28 -4.31 15.70
N ASN A 109 -0.98 -4.51 15.44
CA ASN A 109 -0.09 -5.18 16.40
C ASN A 109 0.04 -4.39 17.70
N ALA A 110 0.13 -3.06 17.61
CA ALA A 110 0.18 -2.19 18.79
C ALA A 110 -1.11 -2.30 19.63
N ALA A 111 -2.28 -2.34 18.99
CA ALA A 111 -3.56 -2.48 19.69
C ALA A 111 -3.67 -3.83 20.42
N ILE A 112 -3.29 -4.93 19.76
CA ILE A 112 -3.28 -6.27 20.37
C ILE A 112 -2.31 -6.31 21.55
N LEU A 113 -1.12 -5.71 21.42
CA LEU A 113 -0.13 -5.66 22.49
C LEU A 113 -0.60 -4.80 23.68
N ALA A 114 -1.21 -3.65 23.42
CA ALA A 114 -1.75 -2.78 24.45
C ALA A 114 -2.90 -3.46 25.23
N ALA A 115 -3.76 -4.19 24.51
CA ALA A 115 -4.83 -4.97 25.16
C ALA A 115 -4.30 -6.03 26.14
N GLN A 116 -3.16 -6.66 25.84
CA GLN A 116 -2.51 -7.59 26.77
C GLN A 116 -1.98 -6.90 28.04
N GLN A 117 -1.81 -5.58 28.00
CA GLN A 117 -1.38 -4.75 29.13
C GLN A 117 -2.53 -4.01 29.82
N GLU A 118 -3.77 -4.31 29.45
CA GLU A 118 -4.98 -3.63 29.94
C GLU A 118 -4.99 -2.11 29.63
N ASP A 119 -4.35 -1.72 28.50
CA ASP A 119 -4.19 -0.33 28.05
C ASP A 119 -4.57 -0.18 26.57
N ALA A 120 -5.61 -0.89 26.15
CA ALA A 120 -6.08 -0.84 24.77
C ALA A 120 -6.74 0.51 24.42
N PRO A 121 -6.56 1.06 23.21
CA PRO A 121 -7.30 2.23 22.78
C PRO A 121 -8.79 1.87 22.55
N HIS A 122 -9.66 2.85 22.57
CA HIS A 122 -11.11 2.66 22.37
C HIS A 122 -11.45 2.33 20.91
N LEU A 123 -10.75 2.99 19.97
CA LEU A 123 -10.98 2.86 18.54
C LEU A 123 -9.65 2.63 17.82
N VAL A 124 -9.67 1.72 16.84
CA VAL A 124 -8.48 1.35 16.05
C VAL A 124 -8.83 1.28 14.57
N GLN A 125 -8.03 1.96 13.73
CA GLN A 125 -8.06 1.76 12.29
C GLN A 125 -7.34 0.46 11.93
N ILE A 126 -8.05 -0.48 11.34
CA ILE A 126 -7.49 -1.76 10.91
C ILE A 126 -7.76 -1.95 9.42
N PHE A 127 -6.70 -2.31 8.68
CA PHE A 127 -6.78 -2.59 7.25
C PHE A 127 -7.64 -3.83 6.95
N GLU A 128 -8.11 -3.92 5.72
CA GLU A 128 -9.09 -4.93 5.30
C GLU A 128 -8.65 -6.36 5.61
N ILE A 129 -7.38 -6.71 5.31
CA ILE A 129 -6.86 -8.06 5.55
C ILE A 129 -6.58 -8.37 7.02
N GLY A 130 -6.61 -7.37 7.88
CA GLY A 130 -6.51 -7.54 9.33
C GLY A 130 -7.81 -8.01 9.99
N SER A 131 -8.93 -8.05 9.23
CA SER A 131 -10.26 -8.31 9.80
C SER A 131 -10.37 -9.65 10.53
N GLN A 132 -9.89 -10.75 9.93
CA GLN A 132 -9.95 -12.05 10.60
C GLN A 132 -9.07 -12.11 11.85
N LEU A 133 -7.86 -11.56 11.78
CA LEU A 133 -6.97 -11.46 12.94
C LEU A 133 -7.57 -10.61 14.06
N ALA A 134 -8.24 -9.50 13.71
CA ALA A 134 -8.93 -8.66 14.68
C ALA A 134 -10.05 -9.40 15.40
N ILE A 135 -10.88 -10.15 14.65
CA ILE A 135 -11.94 -11.00 15.23
C ILE A 135 -11.33 -12.06 16.16
N ASP A 136 -10.34 -12.79 15.71
CA ASP A 136 -9.71 -13.88 16.45
C ASP A 136 -8.96 -13.41 17.69
N SER A 137 -8.50 -12.15 17.73
CA SER A 137 -7.84 -11.56 18.89
C SER A 137 -8.74 -11.49 20.13
N GLY A 138 -10.07 -11.44 19.91
CA GLY A 138 -11.07 -11.34 20.98
C GLY A 138 -11.07 -10.01 21.75
N ILE A 139 -10.27 -9.03 21.34
CA ILE A 139 -10.22 -7.71 21.99
C ILE A 139 -11.26 -6.74 21.43
N PHE A 140 -11.66 -6.93 20.18
CA PHE A 140 -12.66 -6.10 19.51
C PHE A 140 -14.06 -6.68 19.66
N VAL A 141 -15.03 -5.81 19.74
CA VAL A 141 -16.45 -6.14 19.79
C VAL A 141 -17.14 -5.72 18.51
N PRO A 142 -18.14 -6.49 18.01
CA PRO A 142 -18.89 -6.09 16.82
C PRO A 142 -19.47 -4.71 17.01
N ILE A 143 -19.08 -3.74 16.18
CA ILE A 143 -19.51 -2.36 16.35
C ILE A 143 -21.02 -2.22 16.19
N GLU A 144 -21.65 -3.06 15.37
CA GLU A 144 -23.09 -3.07 15.16
C GLU A 144 -23.88 -3.25 16.47
N ASP A 145 -23.37 -4.05 17.42
CA ASP A 145 -24.01 -4.28 18.70
C ASP A 145 -24.07 -3.00 19.57
N TYR A 146 -23.23 -2.02 19.31
CA TYR A 146 -23.14 -0.75 20.04
C TYR A 146 -23.79 0.43 19.31
N VAL A 147 -23.70 0.45 17.96
CA VAL A 147 -24.21 1.58 17.15
C VAL A 147 -25.66 1.44 16.72
N LEU A 148 -26.37 0.41 17.22
CA LEU A 148 -27.81 0.23 16.92
C LEU A 148 -28.62 1.46 17.28
N GLY A 149 -29.32 2.00 16.29
CA GLY A 149 -30.17 3.19 16.46
C GLY A 149 -30.47 3.85 15.12
N PRO A 150 -31.25 4.92 15.11
CA PRO A 150 -31.66 5.60 13.87
C PRO A 150 -30.50 6.27 13.13
N GLU A 151 -29.35 6.45 13.77
CA GLU A 151 -28.16 7.07 13.19
C GLU A 151 -27.26 6.04 12.48
N PHE A 152 -27.32 4.77 12.86
CA PHE A 152 -26.66 3.70 12.15
C PHE A 152 -27.60 3.18 11.05
N GLN A 153 -27.23 3.41 9.81
CA GLN A 153 -27.99 3.06 8.62
C GLN A 153 -27.17 2.11 7.77
N PRO A 154 -27.18 0.78 8.04
CA PRO A 154 -26.38 -0.19 7.31
C PRO A 154 -26.70 -0.24 5.81
N ASP A 155 -27.97 0.01 5.44
CA ASP A 155 -28.42 0.05 4.05
C ASP A 155 -27.92 1.27 3.26
N ASP A 156 -27.40 2.28 3.95
CA ASP A 156 -26.82 3.48 3.33
C ASP A 156 -25.40 3.26 2.80
N TYR A 157 -24.73 2.19 3.22
CA TYR A 157 -23.42 1.87 2.67
C TYR A 157 -23.51 1.39 1.22
N ILE A 158 -22.48 1.72 0.41
CA ILE A 158 -22.29 1.17 -0.94
C ILE A 158 -22.11 -0.34 -0.82
N GLU A 159 -22.80 -1.10 -1.68
CA GLU A 159 -22.90 -2.56 -1.55
C GLU A 159 -21.53 -3.25 -1.51
N GLY A 160 -20.58 -2.87 -2.39
CA GLY A 160 -19.24 -3.43 -2.38
C GLY A 160 -18.51 -3.23 -1.05
N VAL A 161 -18.69 -2.06 -0.42
CA VAL A 161 -18.11 -1.75 0.90
C VAL A 161 -18.81 -2.54 2.01
N ALA A 162 -20.13 -2.54 2.01
CA ALA A 162 -20.92 -3.29 2.99
C ALA A 162 -20.62 -4.79 2.96
N ASN A 163 -20.55 -5.38 1.76
CA ASN A 163 -20.27 -6.81 1.57
C ASN A 163 -18.92 -7.24 2.14
N TYR A 164 -17.90 -6.39 2.07
CA TYR A 164 -16.59 -6.70 2.63
C TYR A 164 -16.63 -6.76 4.16
N TYR A 165 -17.18 -5.70 4.80
CA TYR A 165 -17.13 -5.53 6.26
C TYR A 165 -18.29 -6.19 7.02
N ASN A 166 -19.32 -6.67 6.31
CA ASN A 166 -20.34 -7.53 6.90
C ASN A 166 -19.82 -8.98 6.93
N ILE A 167 -19.44 -9.44 8.12
CA ILE A 167 -18.91 -10.77 8.37
C ILE A 167 -19.89 -11.49 9.29
N ASP A 168 -20.35 -12.68 8.89
CA ASP A 168 -21.36 -13.46 9.60
C ASP A 168 -22.69 -12.72 9.86
N GLY A 169 -23.05 -11.83 8.92
CA GLY A 169 -24.29 -11.06 8.99
C GLY A 169 -24.26 -9.85 9.90
N LYS A 170 -23.05 -9.43 10.36
CA LYS A 170 -22.84 -8.27 11.21
C LYS A 170 -21.69 -7.40 10.72
N PHE A 171 -21.80 -6.09 10.95
CA PHE A 171 -20.66 -5.19 10.88
C PHE A 171 -19.80 -5.36 12.15
N ASN A 172 -18.65 -6.01 12.00
CA ASN A 172 -17.66 -6.11 13.08
C ASN A 172 -16.91 -4.79 13.29
N SER A 173 -16.81 -3.99 12.24
CA SER A 173 -16.15 -2.68 12.24
C SER A 173 -16.97 -1.66 11.46
N MET A 174 -16.74 -0.37 11.68
CA MET A 174 -17.33 0.71 10.92
C MET A 174 -16.54 0.94 9.63
N PRO A 175 -17.13 0.71 8.44
CA PRO A 175 -16.47 1.06 7.18
C PRO A 175 -16.05 2.53 7.16
N TRP A 176 -14.83 2.80 6.67
CA TRP A 176 -14.34 4.18 6.61
C TRP A 176 -13.55 4.45 5.34
N ASN A 177 -12.23 4.31 5.34
CA ASN A 177 -11.37 4.67 4.21
C ASN A 177 -11.24 3.51 3.23
N SER A 178 -12.21 3.37 2.35
CA SER A 178 -12.25 2.31 1.35
C SER A 178 -11.81 2.82 -0.03
N SER A 179 -11.04 1.99 -0.74
CA SER A 179 -10.45 2.28 -2.05
C SER A 179 -10.41 1.05 -2.94
N ASN A 180 -10.05 1.24 -4.21
CA ASN A 180 -9.60 0.17 -5.11
C ASN A 180 -8.41 0.66 -5.95
N PRO A 181 -7.65 -0.21 -6.65
CA PRO A 181 -6.63 0.23 -7.59
C PRO A 181 -7.26 0.67 -8.90
N ILE A 182 -6.67 1.71 -9.48
CA ILE A 182 -6.98 2.20 -10.83
C ILE A 182 -5.70 2.48 -11.60
N LEU A 183 -5.82 2.64 -12.91
CA LEU A 183 -4.77 3.12 -13.79
C LEU A 183 -4.78 4.64 -13.83
N TYR A 184 -3.64 5.26 -13.49
CA TYR A 184 -3.32 6.65 -13.75
C TYR A 184 -2.39 6.73 -14.95
N TYR A 185 -2.54 7.74 -15.81
CA TYR A 185 -1.66 7.88 -16.97
C TYR A 185 -1.43 9.34 -17.36
N ASN A 186 -0.28 9.59 -17.99
CA ASN A 186 0.13 10.87 -18.50
C ASN A 186 -0.29 10.98 -19.97
N LYS A 187 -1.33 11.78 -20.26
CA LYS A 187 -1.89 11.98 -21.60
C LYS A 187 -0.89 12.59 -22.59
N ASP A 188 0.04 13.41 -22.10
CA ASP A 188 1.05 14.04 -22.96
C ASP A 188 2.07 13.00 -23.45
N ILE A 189 2.44 12.01 -22.62
CA ILE A 189 3.30 10.91 -23.04
C ILE A 189 2.58 10.02 -24.04
N PHE A 190 1.29 9.74 -23.86
CA PHE A 190 0.48 9.01 -24.86
C PHE A 190 0.50 9.72 -26.21
N SER A 191 0.21 11.02 -26.22
CA SER A 191 0.25 11.83 -27.43
C SER A 191 1.64 11.84 -28.09
N ALA A 192 2.72 11.93 -27.30
CA ALA A 192 4.09 11.90 -27.78
C ALA A 192 4.47 10.53 -28.38
N ALA A 193 3.88 9.43 -27.89
CA ALA A 193 4.03 8.09 -28.43
C ALA A 193 3.15 7.84 -29.68
N GLY A 194 2.29 8.78 -30.05
CA GLY A 194 1.35 8.66 -31.18
C GLY A 194 0.09 7.84 -30.83
N LEU A 195 -0.18 7.68 -29.55
CA LEU A 195 -1.38 7.02 -29.03
C LEU A 195 -2.52 8.04 -28.83
N ASP A 196 -3.76 7.57 -28.82
CA ASP A 196 -4.90 8.38 -28.44
C ASP A 196 -4.91 8.57 -26.91
N PRO A 197 -4.78 9.81 -26.40
CA PRO A 197 -4.78 10.08 -24.97
C PRO A 197 -6.13 9.85 -24.29
N GLU A 198 -7.22 9.67 -25.06
CA GLU A 198 -8.55 9.36 -24.51
C GLU A 198 -8.89 7.86 -24.58
N ALA A 199 -7.96 7.03 -25.04
CA ALA A 199 -8.11 5.58 -25.12
C ALA A 199 -7.02 4.85 -24.32
N PRO A 200 -7.07 4.88 -22.97
CA PRO A 200 -6.16 4.12 -22.13
C PRO A 200 -6.41 2.61 -22.28
N PRO A 201 -5.41 1.75 -22.03
CA PRO A 201 -5.56 0.30 -22.11
C PRO A 201 -6.48 -0.23 -21.00
N GLU A 202 -7.36 -1.16 -21.37
CA GLU A 202 -8.31 -1.82 -20.47
C GLU A 202 -7.90 -3.26 -20.16
N THR A 203 -7.10 -3.88 -21.04
CA THR A 203 -6.68 -5.28 -20.90
C THR A 203 -5.18 -5.45 -20.79
N PHE A 204 -4.74 -6.64 -20.32
CA PHE A 204 -3.33 -7.00 -20.24
C PHE A 204 -2.67 -6.97 -21.62
N GLU A 205 -3.39 -7.40 -22.65
CA GLU A 205 -2.96 -7.42 -24.03
C GLU A 205 -2.80 -5.99 -24.58
N GLU A 206 -3.78 -5.12 -24.36
CA GLU A 206 -3.69 -3.71 -24.71
C GLU A 206 -2.59 -2.99 -23.95
N MET A 207 -2.35 -3.35 -22.67
CA MET A 207 -1.21 -2.84 -21.91
C MET A 207 0.13 -3.17 -22.59
N LEU A 208 0.30 -4.39 -23.11
CA LEU A 208 1.50 -4.78 -23.85
C LEU A 208 1.66 -3.98 -25.14
N GLU A 209 0.59 -3.76 -25.90
CA GLU A 209 0.59 -2.98 -27.15
C GLU A 209 0.93 -1.50 -26.91
N VAL A 210 0.27 -0.88 -25.92
CA VAL A 210 0.50 0.51 -25.51
C VAL A 210 1.93 0.68 -24.99
N CYS A 211 2.41 -0.27 -24.19
CA CYS A 211 3.77 -0.24 -23.64
C CYS A 211 4.84 -0.38 -24.73
N GLU A 212 4.62 -1.23 -25.73
CA GLU A 212 5.49 -1.32 -26.92
C GLU A 212 5.62 0.03 -27.63
N ALA A 213 4.48 0.71 -27.88
CA ALA A 213 4.45 2.00 -28.53
C ALA A 213 5.17 3.09 -27.73
N ILE A 214 4.93 3.17 -26.42
CA ILE A 214 5.55 4.17 -25.53
C ILE A 214 7.06 3.98 -25.47
N VAL A 215 7.52 2.76 -25.19
CA VAL A 215 8.96 2.49 -25.01
C VAL A 215 9.71 2.57 -26.33
N SER A 216 9.16 2.03 -27.44
CA SER A 216 9.81 2.05 -28.74
C SER A 216 9.89 3.45 -29.35
N SER A 217 8.91 4.33 -29.08
CA SER A 217 8.97 5.73 -29.50
C SER A 217 9.98 6.57 -28.69
N GLY A 218 10.38 6.09 -27.52
CA GLY A 218 11.20 6.84 -26.58
C GLY A 218 10.46 7.95 -25.83
N ALA A 219 9.12 7.93 -25.85
CA ALA A 219 8.28 8.90 -25.13
C ALA A 219 8.44 8.79 -23.62
N ALA A 220 8.65 7.58 -23.10
CA ALA A 220 9.10 7.31 -21.73
C ALA A 220 10.10 6.16 -21.70
N LYS A 221 10.89 6.07 -20.62
CA LYS A 221 11.86 4.97 -20.44
C LYS A 221 11.19 3.65 -20.16
N ASN A 222 10.17 3.67 -19.33
CA ASN A 222 9.34 2.53 -18.98
C ASN A 222 7.87 2.88 -19.28
N CYS A 223 7.01 1.91 -19.27
CA CYS A 223 5.59 2.11 -19.58
C CYS A 223 4.77 2.38 -18.32
N VAL A 224 4.93 1.54 -17.31
CA VAL A 224 4.08 1.56 -16.13
C VAL A 224 4.88 1.23 -14.87
N SER A 225 4.44 1.79 -13.72
CA SER A 225 4.92 1.44 -12.40
C SER A 225 3.75 1.05 -11.48
N TRP A 226 4.02 0.20 -10.52
CA TRP A 226 3.22 -0.06 -9.33
C TRP A 226 4.10 -0.68 -8.26
N PRO A 227 3.77 -0.56 -6.96
CA PRO A 227 4.50 -1.25 -5.91
C PRO A 227 4.43 -2.77 -6.10
N LEU A 228 5.53 -3.49 -5.90
CA LEU A 228 5.45 -4.94 -5.77
C LEU A 228 4.78 -5.26 -4.42
N HIS A 229 3.47 -5.38 -4.47
CA HIS A 229 2.58 -5.59 -3.33
C HIS A 229 1.46 -6.55 -3.70
N THR A 230 1.20 -7.53 -2.86
CA THR A 230 0.21 -8.59 -3.11
C THR A 230 -1.21 -8.06 -3.32
N TRP A 231 -1.54 -6.88 -2.82
CA TRP A 231 -2.85 -6.27 -3.02
C TRP A 231 -3.26 -6.20 -4.49
N PHE A 232 -2.33 -5.89 -5.42
CA PHE A 232 -2.62 -5.89 -6.86
C PHE A 232 -2.90 -7.30 -7.38
N PHE A 233 -2.16 -8.30 -6.92
CA PHE A 233 -2.42 -9.69 -7.24
C PHE A 233 -3.81 -10.12 -6.80
N GLU A 234 -4.23 -9.79 -5.57
CA GLU A 234 -5.58 -10.06 -5.05
C GLU A 234 -6.66 -9.40 -5.90
N GLN A 235 -6.45 -8.15 -6.34
CA GLN A 235 -7.36 -7.42 -7.20
C GLN A 235 -7.53 -8.09 -8.56
N TRP A 236 -6.44 -8.55 -9.18
CA TRP A 236 -6.49 -9.27 -10.44
C TRP A 236 -7.13 -10.66 -10.28
N MET A 237 -6.84 -11.38 -9.19
CA MET A 237 -7.55 -12.64 -8.87
C MET A 237 -9.07 -12.41 -8.83
N ALA A 238 -9.52 -11.42 -8.08
CA ALA A 238 -10.93 -11.08 -7.95
C ALA A 238 -11.54 -10.63 -9.29
N ASN A 239 -10.82 -9.84 -10.08
CA ASN A 239 -11.28 -9.36 -11.38
C ASN A 239 -11.51 -10.52 -12.39
N MET A 240 -10.69 -11.57 -12.28
CA MET A 240 -10.86 -12.82 -13.03
C MET A 240 -11.93 -13.76 -12.43
N GLY A 241 -12.55 -13.41 -11.30
CA GLY A 241 -13.52 -14.24 -10.60
C GLY A 241 -12.90 -15.42 -9.84
N ALA A 242 -11.58 -15.37 -9.58
CA ALA A 242 -10.86 -16.41 -8.86
C ALA A 242 -10.83 -16.09 -7.36
N GLU A 243 -11.16 -17.09 -6.55
CA GLU A 243 -10.99 -17.03 -5.10
C GLU A 243 -9.53 -17.17 -4.73
N LEU A 244 -9.12 -16.52 -3.64
CA LEU A 244 -7.75 -16.58 -3.12
C LEU A 244 -7.55 -17.74 -2.13
N ALA A 245 -8.63 -18.18 -1.47
CA ALA A 245 -8.61 -19.25 -0.47
C ALA A 245 -9.84 -20.15 -0.58
N ASP A 246 -9.77 -21.31 0.06
CA ASP A 246 -10.90 -22.23 0.21
C ASP A 246 -12.02 -21.66 1.09
N ASN A 247 -13.09 -22.46 1.27
CA ASN A 247 -14.26 -22.09 2.06
C ASN A 247 -14.87 -20.74 1.65
N GLY A 248 -15.00 -20.51 0.31
CA GLY A 248 -15.56 -19.27 -0.24
C GLY A 248 -14.74 -18.04 0.17
N ASN A 249 -13.43 -18.08 -0.02
CA ASN A 249 -12.50 -17.06 0.46
C ASN A 249 -12.48 -16.89 1.99
N GLY A 250 -12.65 -17.97 2.76
CA GLY A 250 -12.74 -17.94 4.22
C GLY A 250 -14.04 -17.36 4.78
N ARG A 251 -15.05 -17.12 3.91
CA ARG A 251 -16.33 -16.52 4.32
C ARG A 251 -17.43 -17.53 4.61
N GLU A 252 -17.24 -18.79 4.26
CA GLU A 252 -18.15 -19.91 4.55
C GLU A 252 -17.60 -20.85 5.63
N GLY A 253 -16.45 -20.48 6.18
CA GLY A 253 -15.70 -21.20 7.20
C GLY A 253 -14.26 -20.73 7.18
N ARG A 254 -13.49 -21.08 8.20
CA ARG A 254 -12.08 -20.67 8.31
C ARG A 254 -11.27 -21.18 7.11
N ALA A 255 -10.52 -20.27 6.48
CA ALA A 255 -9.62 -20.64 5.38
C ALA A 255 -8.53 -21.59 5.88
N THR A 256 -8.23 -22.63 5.09
CA THR A 256 -7.21 -23.65 5.38
C THR A 256 -6.21 -23.84 4.26
N GLU A 257 -6.49 -23.33 3.07
CA GLU A 257 -5.68 -23.45 1.85
C GLU A 257 -5.73 -22.15 1.05
N VAL A 258 -4.59 -21.75 0.46
CA VAL A 258 -4.48 -20.58 -0.40
C VAL A 258 -4.28 -21.00 -1.86
N TYR A 259 -5.03 -20.38 -2.80
CA TYR A 259 -5.07 -20.79 -4.20
C TYR A 259 -4.04 -20.06 -5.06
N LEU A 260 -2.75 -20.33 -4.84
CA LEU A 260 -1.64 -19.68 -5.55
C LEU A 260 -1.18 -20.40 -6.83
N THR A 261 -1.62 -21.64 -7.08
CA THR A 261 -1.15 -22.43 -8.22
C THR A 261 -2.18 -22.60 -9.34
N GLY A 262 -3.35 -21.95 -9.20
CA GLY A 262 -4.41 -21.96 -10.20
C GLY A 262 -4.07 -21.14 -11.44
N ASP A 263 -4.86 -21.31 -12.51
CA ASP A 263 -4.64 -20.63 -13.80
C ASP A 263 -4.63 -19.10 -13.66
N ALA A 264 -5.53 -18.54 -12.84
CA ALA A 264 -5.58 -17.10 -12.62
C ALA A 264 -4.27 -16.56 -12.01
N ALA A 265 -3.76 -17.19 -10.95
CA ALA A 265 -2.50 -16.80 -10.32
C ALA A 265 -1.32 -16.87 -11.32
N LYS A 266 -1.26 -17.94 -12.11
CA LYS A 266 -0.22 -18.12 -13.14
C LYS A 266 -0.35 -17.08 -14.26
N THR A 267 -1.55 -16.78 -14.72
CA THR A 267 -1.79 -15.74 -15.73
C THR A 267 -1.28 -14.37 -15.25
N ILE A 268 -1.61 -13.99 -14.02
CA ILE A 268 -1.19 -12.72 -13.44
C ILE A 268 0.34 -12.63 -13.34
N VAL A 269 0.99 -13.65 -12.74
CA VAL A 269 2.44 -13.60 -12.51
C VAL A 269 3.23 -13.73 -13.80
N ASN A 270 2.75 -14.51 -14.80
CA ASN A 270 3.34 -14.57 -16.12
C ASN A 270 3.27 -13.23 -16.86
N TRP A 271 2.10 -12.56 -16.84
CA TRP A 271 1.96 -11.23 -17.42
C TRP A 271 2.87 -10.20 -16.71
N TRP A 272 2.93 -10.21 -15.38
CA TRP A 272 3.81 -9.33 -14.61
C TRP A 272 5.28 -9.53 -14.98
N LYS A 273 5.70 -10.81 -15.09
CA LYS A 273 7.04 -11.18 -15.55
C LYS A 273 7.32 -10.71 -16.98
N GLU A 274 6.37 -10.89 -17.90
CA GLU A 274 6.50 -10.42 -19.28
C GLU A 274 6.68 -8.91 -19.36
N MET A 275 5.85 -8.15 -18.61
CA MET A 275 5.96 -6.70 -18.50
C MET A 275 7.34 -6.26 -17.98
N TYR A 276 7.88 -6.99 -17.00
CA TYR A 276 9.21 -6.74 -16.44
C TYR A 276 10.32 -7.07 -17.42
N ASP A 277 10.30 -8.24 -18.04
CA ASP A 277 11.33 -8.71 -18.97
C ASP A 277 11.46 -7.83 -20.23
N LYS A 278 10.34 -7.28 -20.68
CA LYS A 278 10.29 -6.31 -21.78
C LYS A 278 10.71 -4.89 -21.37
N GLY A 279 10.97 -4.65 -20.09
CA GLY A 279 11.31 -3.33 -19.56
C GLY A 279 10.12 -2.36 -19.53
N TYR A 280 8.90 -2.87 -19.61
CA TYR A 280 7.68 -2.07 -19.55
C TYR A 280 7.31 -1.72 -18.12
N TYR A 281 7.33 -2.69 -17.23
CA TYR A 281 7.12 -2.48 -15.79
C TYR A 281 8.40 -1.99 -15.12
N ALA A 282 8.31 -0.86 -14.43
CA ALA A 282 9.39 -0.27 -13.65
C ALA A 282 9.26 -0.66 -12.18
N TYR A 283 10.01 -1.67 -11.75
CA TYR A 283 10.12 -2.05 -10.35
C TYR A 283 11.11 -1.14 -9.62
N SER A 284 10.73 -0.58 -8.46
CA SER A 284 11.61 0.29 -7.67
C SER A 284 12.78 -0.43 -7.03
N GLY A 285 12.76 -1.77 -6.98
CA GLY A 285 13.79 -2.62 -6.37
C GLY A 285 13.55 -2.88 -4.88
N LYS A 286 12.36 -2.59 -4.37
CA LYS A 286 11.97 -2.80 -2.98
C LYS A 286 10.50 -3.24 -2.89
N LEU A 287 10.21 -4.22 -2.03
CA LEU A 287 8.84 -4.65 -1.74
C LEU A 287 8.05 -3.53 -1.04
N GLU A 288 6.76 -3.47 -1.29
CA GLU A 288 5.82 -2.52 -0.69
C GLU A 288 6.25 -1.04 -0.83
N ASP A 289 6.99 -0.70 -1.90
CA ASP A 289 7.57 0.63 -2.11
C ASP A 289 6.64 1.55 -2.89
N TRP A 290 5.63 2.06 -2.21
CA TRP A 290 4.65 2.99 -2.77
C TRP A 290 5.32 4.29 -3.25
N ASP A 291 6.15 4.91 -2.40
CA ASP A 291 6.82 6.17 -2.71
C ASP A 291 7.78 6.03 -3.92
N GLY A 292 8.44 4.87 -4.05
CA GLY A 292 9.33 4.60 -5.19
C GLY A 292 8.56 4.42 -6.49
N ALA A 293 7.42 3.73 -6.49
CA ALA A 293 6.56 3.60 -7.65
C ALA A 293 5.96 4.93 -8.07
N ASP A 294 5.46 5.71 -7.10
CA ASP A 294 4.97 7.07 -7.28
C ASP A 294 6.00 7.97 -7.96
N ALA A 295 7.23 7.99 -7.45
CA ALA A 295 8.31 8.81 -7.98
C ALA A 295 8.67 8.47 -9.45
N ILE A 296 8.58 7.19 -9.83
CA ILE A 296 8.81 6.73 -11.20
C ILE A 296 7.76 7.34 -12.16
N PHE A 297 6.49 7.32 -11.79
CA PHE A 297 5.42 7.92 -12.59
C PHE A 297 5.50 9.45 -12.63
N VAL A 298 5.57 10.08 -11.46
CA VAL A 298 5.57 11.55 -11.33
C VAL A 298 6.75 12.20 -12.04
N SER A 299 7.92 11.53 -12.08
CA SER A 299 9.08 12.02 -12.85
C SER A 299 8.95 11.85 -14.36
N GLY A 300 7.92 11.19 -14.86
CA GLY A 300 7.76 10.86 -16.28
C GLY A 300 8.69 9.72 -16.75
N GLN A 301 9.33 8.99 -15.84
CA GLN A 301 10.10 7.80 -16.21
C GLN A 301 9.17 6.70 -16.73
N ALA A 302 7.98 6.54 -16.15
CA ALA A 302 6.90 5.72 -16.66
C ALA A 302 5.72 6.60 -17.10
N ALA A 303 5.00 6.15 -18.14
CA ALA A 303 3.82 6.84 -18.67
C ALA A 303 2.56 6.59 -17.86
N MET A 304 2.52 5.48 -17.12
CA MET A 304 1.38 5.02 -16.34
C MET A 304 1.79 4.58 -14.95
N GLU A 305 0.81 4.56 -14.06
CA GLU A 305 0.92 4.01 -12.72
C GLU A 305 -0.37 3.28 -12.36
N ILE A 306 -0.24 2.09 -11.74
CA ILE A 306 -1.38 1.43 -11.08
C ILE A 306 -1.22 1.66 -9.59
N THR A 307 -2.12 2.44 -8.99
CA THR A 307 -2.12 2.70 -7.55
C THR A 307 -3.54 2.92 -7.02
N SER A 308 -3.67 3.18 -5.74
CA SER A 308 -4.94 3.37 -5.06
C SER A 308 -5.69 4.61 -5.53
N THR A 309 -7.03 4.52 -5.59
CA THR A 309 -7.90 5.70 -5.75
C THR A 309 -7.66 6.77 -4.68
N SER A 310 -7.13 6.38 -3.51
CA SER A 310 -6.78 7.33 -2.44
C SER A 310 -5.65 8.31 -2.80
N ASP A 311 -4.97 8.08 -3.92
CA ASP A 311 -3.87 8.93 -4.36
C ASP A 311 -4.31 9.97 -5.41
N VAL A 312 -5.58 9.98 -5.82
CA VAL A 312 -6.08 10.86 -6.89
C VAL A 312 -5.79 12.35 -6.63
N VAL A 313 -5.97 12.82 -5.39
CA VAL A 313 -5.66 14.21 -5.01
C VAL A 313 -4.18 14.52 -5.19
N GLN A 314 -3.33 13.60 -4.73
CA GLN A 314 -1.88 13.75 -4.86
C GLN A 314 -1.47 13.72 -6.33
N ARG A 315 -1.99 12.78 -7.14
CA ARG A 315 -1.68 12.68 -8.58
C ARG A 315 -2.14 13.90 -9.38
N GLN A 316 -3.26 14.51 -9.02
CA GLN A 316 -3.69 15.78 -9.62
C GLN A 316 -2.71 16.93 -9.27
N ASN A 317 -2.26 17.00 -8.01
CA ASN A 317 -1.28 17.99 -7.59
C ASN A 317 0.08 17.76 -8.28
N ASP A 318 0.53 16.53 -8.38
CA ASP A 318 1.78 16.14 -9.04
C ASP A 318 1.73 16.47 -10.54
N ALA A 319 0.61 16.17 -11.21
CA ALA A 319 0.39 16.50 -12.61
C ALA A 319 0.44 18.02 -12.84
N ALA A 320 -0.25 18.77 -11.99
CA ALA A 320 -0.23 20.26 -12.07
C ALA A 320 1.17 20.82 -11.81
N ALA A 321 1.90 20.28 -10.85
CA ALA A 321 3.26 20.73 -10.51
C ALA A 321 4.29 20.39 -11.61
N ASN A 322 4.13 19.26 -12.29
CA ASN A 322 5.03 18.81 -13.35
C ASN A 322 4.55 19.17 -14.76
N GLY A 323 3.35 19.76 -14.90
CA GLY A 323 2.86 20.35 -16.14
C GLY A 323 2.41 19.32 -17.18
N PHE A 324 1.76 18.22 -16.73
CA PHE A 324 1.14 17.24 -17.65
C PHE A 324 -0.35 17.05 -17.35
N GLU A 325 -1.08 16.55 -18.34
CA GLU A 325 -2.50 16.21 -18.21
C GLU A 325 -2.65 14.78 -17.68
N LEU A 326 -3.34 14.63 -16.54
CA LEU A 326 -3.61 13.35 -15.88
C LEU A 326 -4.88 12.72 -16.47
N GLY A 327 -4.79 11.44 -16.85
CA GLY A 327 -5.93 10.57 -17.11
C GLY A 327 -6.07 9.49 -16.04
N THR A 328 -7.28 8.96 -15.87
CA THR A 328 -7.59 7.79 -15.04
C THR A 328 -8.41 6.78 -15.81
N SER A 329 -8.22 5.50 -15.52
CA SER A 329 -8.97 4.40 -16.12
C SER A 329 -9.10 3.25 -15.10
N TYR A 330 -9.91 2.28 -15.46
CA TYR A 330 -10.08 1.06 -14.68
C TYR A 330 -8.78 0.26 -14.56
N LEU A 331 -8.69 -0.61 -13.55
CA LEU A 331 -7.63 -1.60 -13.45
C LEU A 331 -7.67 -2.54 -14.66
N PRO A 332 -6.59 -2.65 -15.45
CA PRO A 332 -6.52 -3.58 -16.59
C PRO A 332 -6.67 -5.03 -16.13
N TYR A 333 -7.26 -5.88 -16.97
CA TYR A 333 -7.51 -7.29 -16.70
C TYR A 333 -7.24 -8.16 -17.93
N PRO A 334 -7.12 -9.51 -17.84
CA PRO A 334 -6.92 -10.36 -19.03
C PRO A 334 -8.12 -10.32 -19.97
N ALA A 335 -7.91 -10.12 -21.27
CA ALA A 335 -8.99 -10.00 -22.28
C ALA A 335 -9.81 -11.27 -22.47
N ASP A 336 -9.24 -12.44 -22.16
CA ASP A 336 -9.92 -13.74 -22.23
C ASP A 336 -10.81 -14.04 -21.01
N SER A 337 -10.81 -13.17 -20.02
CA SER A 337 -11.61 -13.28 -18.80
C SER A 337 -12.82 -12.34 -18.87
N GLU A 338 -13.96 -12.76 -18.30
CA GLU A 338 -15.06 -11.84 -18.04
C GLU A 338 -14.77 -11.02 -16.79
N ARG A 339 -14.75 -9.69 -16.93
CA ARG A 339 -14.50 -8.77 -15.82
C ARG A 339 -15.54 -8.97 -14.71
N GLN A 340 -15.07 -9.30 -13.50
CA GLN A 340 -15.91 -9.44 -12.31
C GLN A 340 -15.88 -8.20 -11.42
N GLY A 341 -14.82 -7.42 -11.47
CA GLY A 341 -14.62 -6.23 -10.67
C GLY A 341 -13.48 -6.35 -9.66
N VAL A 342 -13.50 -5.52 -8.65
CA VAL A 342 -12.41 -5.32 -7.70
C VAL A 342 -12.82 -5.62 -6.26
N VAL A 343 -11.84 -5.89 -5.41
CA VAL A 343 -12.04 -5.99 -3.97
C VAL A 343 -11.85 -4.63 -3.32
N VAL A 344 -12.63 -4.32 -2.30
CA VAL A 344 -12.41 -3.15 -1.46
C VAL A 344 -11.08 -3.28 -0.72
N GLY A 345 -10.24 -2.27 -0.84
CA GLY A 345 -9.04 -2.10 -0.04
C GLY A 345 -9.22 -0.98 0.99
N GLY A 346 -8.18 -0.74 1.79
CA GLY A 346 -8.17 0.31 2.79
C GLY A 346 -8.44 -0.20 4.19
N ALA A 347 -9.29 0.48 4.97
CA ALA A 347 -9.48 0.14 6.37
C ALA A 347 -10.86 0.52 6.91
N SER A 348 -11.17 -0.02 8.07
CA SER A 348 -12.35 0.27 8.88
C SER A 348 -11.96 0.62 10.32
N ILE A 349 -12.89 1.16 11.08
CA ILE A 349 -12.68 1.51 12.50
C ILE A 349 -13.27 0.41 13.38
N TRP A 350 -12.45 -0.13 14.24
CA TRP A 350 -12.80 -1.20 15.17
C TRP A 350 -12.95 -0.66 16.59
N LEU A 351 -13.96 -1.17 17.30
CA LEU A 351 -14.24 -0.81 18.69
C LEU A 351 -13.63 -1.86 19.61
N THR A 352 -12.77 -1.45 20.52
CA THR A 352 -12.18 -2.33 21.54
C THR A 352 -13.17 -2.51 22.69
N GLY A 353 -13.34 -3.74 23.15
CA GLY A 353 -14.20 -4.06 24.29
C GLY A 353 -13.52 -3.85 25.63
N GLY A 354 -14.30 -3.91 26.72
CA GLY A 354 -13.77 -3.91 28.08
C GLY A 354 -13.61 -2.54 28.74
N HIS A 355 -13.87 -1.45 28.03
CA HIS A 355 -13.89 -0.10 28.59
C HIS A 355 -15.18 0.18 29.39
N PRO A 356 -15.19 1.18 30.27
CA PRO A 356 -16.40 1.63 30.96
C PRO A 356 -17.53 2.02 30.00
N ASP A 357 -18.79 1.81 30.41
CA ASP A 357 -19.96 2.08 29.56
C ASP A 357 -20.00 3.53 29.03
N GLU A 358 -19.54 4.49 29.81
CA GLU A 358 -19.49 5.91 29.43
C GLU A 358 -18.49 6.16 28.30
N GLU A 359 -17.32 5.52 28.36
CA GLU A 359 -16.28 5.60 27.33
C GLU A 359 -16.72 4.87 26.05
N MET A 360 -17.36 3.69 26.18
CA MET A 360 -17.93 2.95 25.04
C MET A 360 -19.02 3.77 24.33
N GLN A 361 -19.85 4.52 25.10
CA GLN A 361 -20.85 5.40 24.51
C GLN A 361 -20.18 6.59 23.79
N ALA A 362 -19.17 7.20 24.38
CA ALA A 362 -18.41 8.28 23.75
C ALA A 362 -17.70 7.82 22.44
N ALA A 363 -17.11 6.63 22.45
CA ALA A 363 -16.48 6.04 21.26
C ALA A 363 -17.52 5.78 20.15
N LYS A 364 -18.70 5.29 20.50
CA LYS A 364 -19.82 5.14 19.57
C LYS A 364 -20.25 6.49 18.98
N ASP A 365 -20.46 7.51 19.80
CA ASP A 365 -20.91 8.82 19.32
C ASP A 365 -19.89 9.44 18.39
N PHE A 366 -18.60 9.30 18.68
CA PHE A 366 -17.52 9.73 17.80
C PHE A 366 -17.52 8.98 16.47
N VAL A 367 -17.54 7.64 16.46
CA VAL A 367 -17.44 6.88 15.20
C VAL A 367 -18.63 7.11 14.28
N ILE A 368 -19.84 7.25 14.83
CA ILE A 368 -21.05 7.62 14.06
C ILE A 368 -20.88 9.00 13.42
N TRP A 369 -20.43 9.98 14.19
CA TRP A 369 -20.16 11.32 13.67
C TRP A 369 -19.04 11.31 12.63
N PHE A 370 -17.94 10.61 12.91
CA PHE A 370 -16.74 10.58 12.07
C PHE A 370 -17.00 9.94 10.70
N THR A 371 -17.94 9.00 10.61
CA THR A 371 -18.31 8.29 9.39
C THR A 371 -19.68 8.68 8.82
N ASN A 372 -20.28 9.77 9.29
CA ASN A 372 -21.55 10.26 8.78
C ASN A 372 -21.42 10.78 7.33
N THR A 373 -22.57 11.07 6.70
CA THR A 373 -22.63 11.53 5.30
C THR A 373 -21.73 12.73 5.04
N GLU A 374 -21.77 13.76 5.89
CA GLU A 374 -20.97 14.98 5.71
C GLU A 374 -19.46 14.69 5.79
N ASN A 375 -19.04 13.92 6.78
CA ASN A 375 -17.64 13.57 6.96
C ASN A 375 -17.15 12.57 5.92
N ALA A 376 -17.99 11.68 5.41
CA ALA A 376 -17.69 10.83 4.27
C ALA A 376 -17.41 11.66 2.99
N ILE A 377 -18.20 12.71 2.74
CA ILE A 377 -17.98 13.66 1.65
C ILE A 377 -16.66 14.42 1.85
N ARG A 378 -16.42 14.94 3.05
CA ARG A 378 -15.18 15.68 3.36
C ARG A 378 -13.95 14.81 3.15
N TRP A 379 -13.99 13.57 3.64
CA TRP A 379 -12.90 12.61 3.49
C TRP A 379 -12.65 12.26 2.02
N HIS A 380 -13.71 11.96 1.27
CA HIS A 380 -13.64 11.71 -0.18
C HIS A 380 -12.96 12.87 -0.93
N LYS A 381 -13.45 14.09 -0.76
CA LYS A 381 -12.92 15.28 -1.44
C LYS A 381 -11.47 15.59 -1.07
N ALA A 382 -11.08 15.27 0.15
CA ALA A 382 -9.74 15.57 0.67
C ALA A 382 -8.69 14.52 0.29
N THR A 383 -9.10 13.29 0.01
CA THR A 383 -8.17 12.16 -0.10
C THR A 383 -8.33 11.32 -1.36
N GLY A 384 -9.56 11.21 -1.90
CA GLY A 384 -9.88 10.31 -3.00
C GLY A 384 -10.40 8.93 -2.57
N TYR A 385 -10.41 8.58 -1.29
CA TYR A 385 -11.14 7.41 -0.82
C TYR A 385 -12.62 7.49 -1.21
N PHE A 386 -13.31 6.36 -1.33
CA PHE A 386 -14.71 6.35 -1.72
C PHE A 386 -15.61 7.16 -0.77
N PRO A 387 -16.66 7.79 -1.30
CA PRO A 387 -17.74 8.28 -0.47
C PRO A 387 -18.61 7.08 -0.04
N ILE A 388 -18.19 6.36 0.99
CA ILE A 388 -18.68 5.03 1.40
C ILE A 388 -20.19 4.90 1.60
N ARG A 389 -20.94 6.02 1.61
CA ARG A 389 -22.39 6.08 1.82
C ARG A 389 -23.12 6.50 0.55
N LYS A 390 -24.27 5.88 0.27
CA LYS A 390 -25.17 6.27 -0.82
C LYS A 390 -25.64 7.71 -0.66
N SER A 391 -26.00 8.12 0.56
CA SER A 391 -26.37 9.49 0.87
C SER A 391 -25.26 10.52 0.58
N ALA A 392 -23.99 10.12 0.70
CA ALA A 392 -22.87 10.99 0.32
C ALA A 392 -22.74 11.09 -1.21
N VAL A 393 -22.96 9.99 -1.93
CA VAL A 393 -22.99 9.98 -3.39
C VAL A 393 -24.11 10.86 -3.92
N ASP A 394 -25.33 10.75 -3.38
CA ASP A 394 -26.48 11.58 -3.77
C ASP A 394 -26.16 13.09 -3.67
N VAL A 395 -25.49 13.51 -2.61
CA VAL A 395 -25.04 14.91 -2.44
C VAL A 395 -23.99 15.30 -3.48
N LEU A 396 -22.98 14.44 -3.70
CA LEU A 396 -21.92 14.69 -4.69
C LEU A 396 -22.47 14.79 -6.11
N GLU A 397 -23.48 13.97 -6.47
CA GLU A 397 -24.18 14.05 -7.75
C GLU A 397 -24.96 15.37 -7.91
N VAL A 398 -25.69 15.79 -6.87
CA VAL A 398 -26.40 17.09 -6.89
C VAL A 398 -25.43 18.27 -7.04
N GLU A 399 -24.23 18.16 -6.51
CA GLU A 399 -23.16 19.15 -6.64
C GLU A 399 -22.44 19.06 -8.02
N ASN A 400 -22.76 18.11 -8.88
CA ASN A 400 -22.03 17.75 -10.11
C ASN A 400 -20.54 17.48 -9.86
N TRP A 401 -20.21 16.92 -8.70
CA TRP A 401 -18.81 16.72 -8.26
C TRP A 401 -18.01 15.87 -9.24
N PHE A 402 -18.54 14.72 -9.67
CA PHE A 402 -17.85 13.79 -10.55
C PHE A 402 -17.67 14.38 -11.98
N GLU A 403 -18.64 15.13 -12.50
CA GLU A 403 -18.52 15.84 -13.77
C GLU A 403 -17.41 16.91 -13.74
N MET A 404 -17.29 17.63 -12.62
CA MET A 404 -16.25 18.64 -12.42
C MET A 404 -14.89 18.04 -12.06
N ASN A 405 -14.85 16.79 -11.60
CA ASN A 405 -13.65 16.09 -11.11
C ASN A 405 -13.54 14.69 -11.74
N PRO A 406 -13.37 14.57 -13.07
CA PRO A 406 -13.42 13.27 -13.76
C PRO A 406 -12.38 12.27 -13.31
N ALA A 407 -11.26 12.69 -12.73
CA ALA A 407 -10.24 11.78 -12.19
C ALA A 407 -10.74 10.87 -11.07
N TYR A 408 -11.84 11.23 -10.39
CA TYR A 408 -12.45 10.39 -9.34
C TYR A 408 -13.43 9.36 -9.89
N THR A 409 -13.89 9.55 -11.14
CA THR A 409 -15.01 8.78 -11.72
C THR A 409 -14.62 7.32 -11.96
N ALA A 410 -13.44 7.07 -12.55
CA ALA A 410 -13.01 5.72 -12.90
C ALA A 410 -13.03 4.73 -11.71
N ALA A 411 -12.55 5.16 -10.55
CA ALA A 411 -12.54 4.33 -9.36
C ALA A 411 -13.93 4.02 -8.83
N PHE A 412 -14.82 5.01 -8.87
CA PHE A 412 -16.18 4.88 -8.37
C PHE A 412 -17.03 4.00 -9.28
N ASP A 413 -16.97 4.24 -10.59
CA ASP A 413 -17.68 3.43 -11.59
C ASP A 413 -17.20 1.98 -11.55
N GLN A 414 -15.88 1.75 -11.46
CA GLN A 414 -15.31 0.42 -11.31
C GLN A 414 -15.88 -0.34 -10.10
N LEU A 415 -16.07 0.35 -8.96
CA LEU A 415 -16.67 -0.25 -7.78
C LEU A 415 -18.15 -0.58 -7.99
N LEU A 416 -18.92 0.34 -8.59
CA LEU A 416 -20.36 0.13 -8.85
C LEU A 416 -20.63 -1.00 -9.86
N GLU A 417 -19.74 -1.20 -10.82
CA GLU A 417 -19.82 -2.27 -11.81
C GLU A 417 -19.32 -3.63 -11.28
N THR A 418 -18.75 -3.66 -10.07
CA THR A 418 -18.25 -4.91 -9.46
C THR A 418 -19.40 -5.85 -9.16
N LYS A 419 -19.32 -7.09 -9.68
CA LYS A 419 -20.31 -8.15 -9.44
C LYS A 419 -20.15 -8.71 -8.02
N PRO A 420 -21.23 -8.90 -7.27
CA PRO A 420 -21.16 -9.43 -5.90
C PRO A 420 -20.91 -10.95 -5.91
N THR A 421 -19.64 -11.35 -6.02
CA THR A 421 -19.19 -12.75 -5.98
C THR A 421 -18.32 -13.00 -4.75
N ARG A 422 -17.99 -14.27 -4.43
CA ARG A 422 -17.03 -14.59 -3.36
C ARG A 422 -15.64 -14.02 -3.66
N ALA A 423 -15.23 -14.03 -4.94
CA ALA A 423 -13.95 -13.45 -5.36
C ALA A 423 -13.88 -11.95 -5.08
N THR A 424 -14.90 -11.18 -5.49
CA THR A 424 -14.96 -9.73 -5.33
C THR A 424 -15.34 -9.28 -3.91
N GLN A 425 -15.93 -10.17 -3.09
CA GLN A 425 -16.13 -9.92 -1.68
C GLN A 425 -14.80 -9.88 -0.91
N GLY A 426 -13.74 -10.51 -1.44
CA GLY A 426 -12.42 -10.55 -0.83
C GLY A 426 -12.28 -11.64 0.25
N ALA A 427 -11.05 -12.02 0.54
CA ALA A 427 -10.74 -13.11 1.42
C ALA A 427 -10.70 -12.71 2.91
N LEU A 428 -11.04 -13.66 3.78
CA LEU A 428 -10.86 -13.63 5.23
C LEU A 428 -9.88 -14.73 5.62
N ILE A 429 -8.63 -14.38 5.85
CA ILE A 429 -7.56 -15.31 6.21
C ILE A 429 -6.89 -14.78 7.48
N GLY A 430 -6.76 -15.60 8.53
CA GLY A 430 -6.18 -15.15 9.79
C GLY A 430 -4.70 -14.72 9.66
N ALA A 431 -3.91 -15.51 8.90
CA ALA A 431 -2.51 -15.22 8.60
C ALA A 431 -2.32 -14.33 7.37
N PHE A 432 -3.32 -13.58 6.91
CA PHE A 432 -3.28 -12.84 5.65
C PHE A 432 -2.07 -11.89 5.51
N PRO A 433 -1.68 -11.12 6.54
CA PRO A 433 -0.49 -10.29 6.44
C PRO A 433 0.79 -11.08 6.13
N GLU A 434 0.91 -12.32 6.62
CA GLU A 434 2.05 -13.20 6.33
C GLU A 434 1.94 -13.79 4.91
N VAL A 435 0.74 -14.21 4.49
CA VAL A 435 0.46 -14.69 3.13
C VAL A 435 0.84 -13.62 2.09
N ARG A 436 0.51 -12.34 2.31
CA ARG A 436 0.94 -11.24 1.44
C ARG A 436 2.45 -11.19 1.26
N THR A 437 3.19 -11.25 2.36
CA THR A 437 4.66 -11.22 2.33
C THR A 437 5.25 -12.41 1.55
N ILE A 438 4.69 -13.61 1.72
CA ILE A 438 5.10 -14.82 0.99
C ILE A 438 4.91 -14.65 -0.53
N VAL A 439 3.75 -14.14 -0.95
CA VAL A 439 3.43 -13.92 -2.37
C VAL A 439 4.35 -12.84 -2.97
N GLU A 440 4.58 -11.74 -2.28
CA GLU A 440 5.50 -10.67 -2.70
C GLU A 440 6.90 -11.20 -2.95
N GLN A 441 7.45 -11.98 -2.04
CA GLN A 441 8.76 -12.61 -2.17
C GLN A 441 8.80 -13.62 -3.33
N ALA A 442 7.71 -14.36 -3.58
CA ALA A 442 7.63 -15.27 -4.69
C ALA A 442 7.65 -14.53 -6.03
N VAL A 443 6.85 -13.47 -6.17
CA VAL A 443 6.84 -12.62 -7.37
C VAL A 443 8.22 -11.98 -7.58
N GLU A 444 8.84 -11.43 -6.53
CA GLU A 444 10.19 -10.84 -6.63
C GLU A 444 11.23 -11.83 -7.17
N LYS A 445 11.24 -13.08 -6.67
CA LYS A 445 12.11 -14.15 -7.19
C LYS A 445 11.86 -14.44 -8.66
N VAL A 446 10.59 -14.42 -9.10
CA VAL A 446 10.24 -14.59 -10.51
C VAL A 446 10.79 -13.42 -11.34
N LEU A 447 10.60 -12.18 -10.92
CA LEU A 447 11.12 -11.01 -11.63
C LEU A 447 12.65 -11.02 -11.69
N ALA A 448 13.32 -11.42 -10.61
CA ALA A 448 14.78 -11.55 -10.57
C ALA A 448 15.31 -12.71 -11.43
N GLY A 449 14.44 -13.60 -11.95
CA GLY A 449 14.85 -14.79 -12.71
C GLY A 449 15.46 -15.89 -11.84
N GLU A 450 15.21 -15.87 -10.53
CA GLU A 450 15.69 -16.87 -9.56
C GLU A 450 14.83 -18.14 -9.54
N ALA A 451 13.58 -18.03 -9.99
CA ALA A 451 12.65 -19.14 -10.12
C ALA A 451 11.72 -18.93 -11.32
N THR A 452 11.20 -20.01 -11.87
CA THR A 452 10.06 -19.96 -12.80
C THR A 452 8.77 -19.60 -12.05
N VAL A 453 7.75 -19.17 -12.78
CA VAL A 453 6.43 -18.85 -12.18
C VAL A 453 5.86 -20.07 -11.43
N ASP A 454 5.92 -21.26 -12.06
CA ASP A 454 5.42 -22.48 -11.43
C ASP A 454 6.20 -22.82 -10.14
N GLU A 455 7.53 -22.82 -10.18
CA GLU A 455 8.36 -23.12 -9.00
C GLU A 455 8.12 -22.13 -7.85
N ALA A 456 8.00 -20.84 -8.16
CA ALA A 456 7.80 -19.79 -7.15
C ALA A 456 6.41 -19.90 -6.51
N LEU A 457 5.36 -20.07 -7.33
CA LEU A 457 3.98 -20.18 -6.81
C LEU A 457 3.74 -21.50 -6.06
N GLU A 458 4.33 -22.62 -6.49
CA GLU A 458 4.26 -23.89 -5.75
C GLU A 458 4.95 -23.76 -4.38
N ALA A 459 6.15 -23.14 -4.33
CA ALA A 459 6.84 -22.90 -3.06
C ALA A 459 6.06 -21.95 -2.16
N ALA A 460 5.53 -20.85 -2.71
CA ALA A 460 4.71 -19.90 -1.98
C ALA A 460 3.44 -20.53 -1.41
N LYS A 461 2.77 -21.41 -2.20
CA LYS A 461 1.58 -22.13 -1.73
C LYS A 461 1.90 -22.98 -0.51
N VAL A 462 2.98 -23.77 -0.55
CA VAL A 462 3.37 -24.62 0.59
C VAL A 462 3.65 -23.79 1.83
N GLU A 463 4.30 -22.65 1.70
CA GLU A 463 4.63 -21.76 2.80
C GLU A 463 3.38 -21.04 3.34
N ALA A 464 2.51 -20.54 2.44
CA ALA A 464 1.26 -19.88 2.80
C ALA A 464 0.26 -20.82 3.48
N ASP A 465 0.07 -22.05 2.96
CA ASP A 465 -0.80 -23.06 3.58
C ASP A 465 -0.29 -23.40 5.00
N LYS A 466 1.04 -23.50 5.15
CA LYS A 466 1.63 -23.74 6.46
C LYS A 466 1.40 -22.57 7.42
N ALA A 467 1.55 -21.33 6.97
CA ALA A 467 1.28 -20.14 7.80
C ALA A 467 -0.19 -20.10 8.25
N VAL A 468 -1.12 -20.42 7.35
CA VAL A 468 -2.55 -20.53 7.65
C VAL A 468 -2.83 -21.66 8.65
N GLU A 469 -2.22 -22.84 8.46
CA GLU A 469 -2.37 -23.98 9.38
C GLU A 469 -1.83 -23.65 10.78
N ASP A 470 -0.62 -23.08 10.86
CA ASP A 470 0.02 -22.73 12.13
C ASP A 470 -0.79 -21.65 12.88
N TYR A 471 -1.30 -20.64 12.14
CA TYR A 471 -2.19 -19.62 12.68
C TYR A 471 -3.49 -20.24 13.23
N ASN A 472 -4.16 -21.06 12.45
CA ASN A 472 -5.44 -21.68 12.86
C ASN A 472 -5.27 -22.50 14.14
N LYS A 473 -4.17 -23.27 14.27
CA LYS A 473 -3.85 -24.01 15.50
C LYS A 473 -3.59 -23.11 16.71
N ALA A 474 -3.11 -21.89 16.49
CA ALA A 474 -2.80 -20.96 17.58
C ALA A 474 -4.04 -20.28 18.15
N VAL A 475 -5.12 -20.19 17.37
CA VAL A 475 -6.38 -19.53 17.76
C VAL A 475 -7.53 -20.50 18.08
N GLU A 476 -7.33 -21.84 17.92
CA GLU A 476 -8.21 -22.91 18.43
C GLU A 476 -8.06 -23.09 19.95
#